data_46c34f3514b9fec0b526da33dd9a1f71
#
_entry.id   46c34f3514b9fec0b526da33dd9a1f71
#
_cell.length_a   1.000
_cell.length_b   1.000
_cell.length_c   1.000
_cell.angle_alpha   90.00
_cell.angle_beta   90.00
_cell.angle_gamma   90.00
#
_symmetry.space_group_name_H-M   'P 1'
#
loop_
_entity.id
_entity.type
_entity.pdbx_description
1 polymer ?
#
loop_
_entity_poly.entity_id
_entity_poly.type
_entity_poly.pdbx_seq_one_letter_code
_entity_poly.pdbx_strand_id
1 'polypeptide(L)'
;MLKEILVIDDNPDIRFLICNILEDQKFKVRSAANYDQAELEINNRLPDLAIIDIKLDKPDKDGIDLLKLVNKKSKLTPVIMISGHATVQIAVEAIRLGAYEFIEKPFSKEKILNYVNRALESASLKKEKDIIENKLFHSFELIGKSPANPFKQNLNHAATTP
;
A
#
# COMPACT_ATOMS: atom_id res chain seq x y z
N MET A 1 -6.44 -17.43 -5.55
CA MET A 1 -6.69 -16.99 -4.17
C MET A 1 -7.18 -15.56 -4.15
N LEU A 2 -8.20 -15.29 -3.36
CA LEU A 2 -8.77 -13.95 -3.30
C LEU A 2 -7.85 -12.99 -2.55
N LYS A 3 -7.69 -11.80 -3.11
CA LYS A 3 -6.95 -10.73 -2.43
C LYS A 3 -7.81 -10.12 -1.33
N GLU A 4 -7.17 -9.78 -0.23
CA GLU A 4 -7.85 -9.20 0.93
C GLU A 4 -7.53 -7.71 1.04
N ILE A 5 -8.58 -6.91 1.24
CA ILE A 5 -8.46 -5.46 1.37
C ILE A 5 -9.00 -5.04 2.71
N LEU A 6 -8.25 -4.20 3.41
CA LEU A 6 -8.68 -3.61 4.67
C LEU A 6 -9.16 -2.18 4.41
N VAL A 7 -10.40 -1.88 4.76
CA VAL A 7 -11.01 -0.58 4.55
C VAL A 7 -11.16 0.12 5.90
N ILE A 8 -10.56 1.30 6.03
CA ILE A 8 -10.55 2.07 7.27
C ILE A 8 -11.17 3.43 7.02
N ASP A 9 -12.34 3.66 7.59
CA ASP A 9 -13.06 4.92 7.49
C ASP A 9 -14.02 5.02 8.67
N ASP A 10 -14.05 6.15 9.35
CA ASP A 10 -14.95 6.35 10.49
C ASP A 10 -16.39 6.66 10.07
N ASN A 11 -16.61 7.04 8.82
CA ASN A 11 -17.97 7.24 8.29
C ASN A 11 -18.53 5.88 7.86
N PRO A 12 -19.60 5.41 8.52
CA PRO A 12 -20.16 4.08 8.23
C PRO A 12 -20.71 3.97 6.80
N ASP A 13 -21.26 5.04 6.26
CA ASP A 13 -21.85 5.02 4.92
C ASP A 13 -20.75 4.86 3.85
N ILE A 14 -19.66 5.60 3.99
CA ILE A 14 -18.52 5.51 3.07
C ILE A 14 -17.85 4.14 3.20
N ARG A 15 -17.64 3.68 4.43
CA ARG A 15 -17.02 2.37 4.69
C ARG A 15 -17.86 1.25 4.06
N PHE A 16 -19.16 1.30 4.26
CA PHE A 16 -20.09 0.31 3.71
C PHE A 16 -20.07 0.33 2.18
N LEU A 17 -20.08 1.53 1.59
CA LEU A 17 -20.05 1.71 0.15
C LEU A 17 -18.78 1.09 -0.46
N ILE A 18 -17.63 1.40 0.10
CA ILE A 18 -16.36 0.88 -0.38
C ILE A 18 -16.33 -0.65 -0.24
N CYS A 19 -16.76 -1.16 0.89
CA CYS A 19 -16.79 -2.61 1.11
C CYS A 19 -17.66 -3.31 0.08
N ASN A 20 -18.83 -2.77 -0.22
CA ASN A 20 -19.72 -3.35 -1.22
C ASN A 20 -19.11 -3.32 -2.62
N ILE A 21 -18.48 -2.21 -2.99
CA ILE A 21 -17.80 -2.10 -4.29
C ILE A 21 -16.75 -3.21 -4.45
N LEU A 22 -15.97 -3.42 -3.40
CA LEU A 22 -14.89 -4.40 -3.43
C LEU A 22 -15.40 -5.84 -3.41
N GLU A 23 -16.40 -6.12 -2.58
CA GLU A 23 -16.99 -7.45 -2.49
C GLU A 23 -17.65 -7.86 -3.81
N ASP A 24 -18.27 -6.92 -4.51
CA ASP A 24 -18.84 -7.18 -5.84
C ASP A 24 -17.78 -7.65 -6.84
N GLN A 25 -16.54 -7.25 -6.65
CA GLN A 25 -15.43 -7.64 -7.50
C GLN A 25 -14.67 -8.86 -6.94
N LYS A 26 -15.28 -9.58 -6.00
CA LYS A 26 -14.74 -10.81 -5.43
C LYS A 26 -13.51 -10.62 -4.56
N PHE A 27 -13.29 -9.42 -4.06
CA PHE A 27 -12.25 -9.22 -3.05
C PHE A 27 -12.76 -9.66 -1.68
N LYS A 28 -11.85 -10.11 -0.84
CA LYS A 28 -12.11 -10.34 0.55
C LYS A 28 -11.95 -9.02 1.28
N VAL A 29 -12.88 -8.64 2.14
CA VAL A 29 -12.83 -7.32 2.76
C VAL A 29 -12.90 -7.44 4.28
N ARG A 30 -11.98 -6.76 4.94
CA ARG A 30 -12.06 -6.46 6.37
C ARG A 30 -12.28 -4.96 6.51
N SER A 31 -12.86 -4.53 7.60
CA SER A 31 -13.07 -3.10 7.82
C SER A 31 -12.79 -2.71 9.26
N ALA A 32 -12.45 -1.43 9.44
CA ALA A 32 -12.25 -0.84 10.76
C ALA A 32 -12.92 0.54 10.79
N ALA A 33 -13.59 0.83 11.89
CA ALA A 33 -14.40 2.04 12.03
C ALA A 33 -13.65 3.20 12.70
N ASN A 34 -12.50 2.92 13.31
CA ASN A 34 -11.74 3.93 14.03
C ASN A 34 -10.26 3.55 14.07
N TYR A 35 -9.46 4.46 14.61
CA TYR A 35 -8.02 4.27 14.67
C TYR A 35 -7.62 3.00 15.44
N ASP A 36 -8.19 2.78 16.61
CA ASP A 36 -7.80 1.65 17.45
C ASP A 36 -8.14 0.31 16.80
N GLN A 37 -9.31 0.20 16.18
CA GLN A 37 -9.67 -1.01 15.44
C GLN A 37 -8.73 -1.23 14.26
N ALA A 38 -8.39 -0.15 13.54
CA ALA A 38 -7.49 -0.22 12.40
C ALA A 38 -6.09 -0.70 12.82
N GLU A 39 -5.57 -0.14 13.90
CA GLU A 39 -4.27 -0.54 14.43
C GLU A 39 -4.26 -2.02 14.81
N LEU A 40 -5.31 -2.47 15.47
CA LEU A 40 -5.47 -3.87 15.85
C LEU A 40 -5.48 -4.79 14.61
N GLU A 41 -6.24 -4.42 13.60
CA GLU A 41 -6.35 -5.21 12.36
C GLU A 41 -5.00 -5.30 11.65
N ILE A 42 -4.28 -4.19 11.55
CA ILE A 42 -2.98 -4.14 10.90
C ILE A 42 -1.95 -4.97 11.68
N ASN A 43 -1.94 -4.85 13.01
CA ASN A 43 -1.01 -5.60 13.85
C ASN A 43 -1.32 -7.10 13.85
N ASN A 44 -2.60 -7.46 13.72
CA ASN A 44 -3.00 -8.86 13.69
C ASN A 44 -2.57 -9.53 12.38
N ARG A 45 -2.86 -8.90 11.25
CA ARG A 45 -2.50 -9.43 9.93
C ARG A 45 -2.55 -8.33 8.89
N LEU A 46 -1.50 -8.19 8.09
CA LEU A 46 -1.50 -7.25 6.99
C LEU A 46 -2.43 -7.73 5.87
N PRO A 47 -3.22 -6.81 5.29
CA PRO A 47 -3.99 -7.15 4.09
C PRO A 47 -3.09 -7.13 2.86
N ASP A 48 -3.64 -7.50 1.72
CA ASP A 48 -2.95 -7.33 0.44
C ASP A 48 -2.93 -5.87 0.02
N LEU A 49 -3.92 -5.09 0.45
CA LEU A 49 -4.00 -3.65 0.20
C LEU A 49 -4.84 -3.01 1.30
N ALA A 50 -4.50 -1.78 1.68
CA ALA A 50 -5.29 -1.02 2.65
C ALA A 50 -5.81 0.26 2.00
N ILE A 51 -7.08 0.59 2.29
CA ILE A 51 -7.70 1.87 1.94
C ILE A 51 -7.94 2.58 3.25
N ILE A 52 -7.31 3.74 3.44
CA ILE A 52 -7.29 4.43 4.73
C ILE A 52 -7.76 5.87 4.59
N ASP A 53 -8.80 6.24 5.34
CA ASP A 53 -9.21 7.64 5.46
C ASP A 53 -8.17 8.38 6.30
N ILE A 54 -7.77 9.55 5.86
CA ILE A 54 -6.79 10.35 6.59
C ILE A 54 -7.34 10.78 7.93
N LYS A 55 -8.57 11.30 7.96
CA LYS A 55 -9.14 11.83 9.19
C LYS A 55 -9.99 10.79 9.87
N LEU A 56 -9.56 10.37 11.05
CA LEU A 56 -10.25 9.40 11.86
C LEU A 56 -10.73 10.05 13.16
N ASP A 57 -11.16 9.24 14.11
CA ASP A 57 -11.81 9.69 15.34
C ASP A 57 -10.89 10.39 16.34
N LYS A 58 -9.59 10.22 16.22
CA LYS A 58 -8.65 10.78 17.21
C LYS A 58 -8.09 12.13 16.75
N PRO A 59 -7.90 13.08 17.68
CA PRO A 59 -7.35 14.39 17.30
C PRO A 59 -5.84 14.38 17.08
N ASP A 60 -5.12 13.43 17.70
CA ASP A 60 -3.66 13.39 17.67
C ASP A 60 -3.08 12.31 16.76
N LYS A 61 -3.89 11.41 16.27
CA LYS A 61 -3.48 10.31 15.38
C LYS A 61 -4.48 10.16 14.26
N ASP A 62 -4.00 9.99 13.04
CA ASP A 62 -4.87 9.89 11.87
C ASP A 62 -4.41 8.78 10.92
N GLY A 63 -5.00 8.76 9.72
CA GLY A 63 -4.68 7.76 8.73
C GLY A 63 -3.22 7.78 8.26
N ILE A 64 -2.55 8.92 8.37
CA ILE A 64 -1.12 9.02 8.05
C ILE A 64 -0.30 8.17 9.00
N ASP A 65 -0.65 8.16 10.28
CA ASP A 65 0.03 7.30 11.26
C ASP A 65 -0.18 5.82 10.94
N LEU A 66 -1.36 5.46 10.46
CA LEU A 66 -1.63 4.09 10.03
C LEU A 66 -0.85 3.72 8.77
N LEU A 67 -0.70 4.66 7.85
CA LEU A 67 0.14 4.48 6.66
C LEU A 67 1.58 4.17 7.08
N LYS A 68 2.10 4.93 8.02
CA LYS A 68 3.46 4.71 8.55
C LYS A 68 3.57 3.33 9.20
N LEU A 69 2.56 2.91 9.92
CA LEU A 69 2.52 1.59 10.55
C LEU A 69 2.57 0.48 9.51
N VAL A 70 1.76 0.57 8.46
CA VAL A 70 1.76 -0.41 7.37
C VAL A 70 3.14 -0.48 6.71
N ASN A 71 3.70 0.68 6.37
CA ASN A 71 5.02 0.76 5.74
C ASN A 71 6.14 0.19 6.62
N LYS A 72 6.04 0.38 7.93
CA LYS A 72 6.99 -0.18 8.87
C LYS A 72 6.96 -1.70 8.85
N LYS A 73 5.78 -2.29 8.70
CA LYS A 73 5.62 -3.74 8.67
C LYS A 73 5.95 -4.34 7.32
N SER A 74 5.59 -3.66 6.23
CA SER A 74 5.86 -4.12 4.87
C SER A 74 5.80 -2.96 3.90
N LYS A 75 6.84 -2.82 3.09
CA LYS A 75 6.87 -1.82 2.02
C LYS A 75 6.19 -2.33 0.76
N LEU A 76 5.80 -3.60 0.74
CA LEU A 76 5.13 -4.20 -0.41
C LEU A 76 3.62 -4.11 -0.33
N THR A 77 3.07 -3.76 0.82
CA THR A 77 1.62 -3.60 0.98
C THR A 77 1.21 -2.21 0.52
N PRO A 78 0.50 -2.09 -0.61
CA PRO A 78 0.08 -0.78 -1.09
C PRO A 78 -1.01 -0.19 -0.21
N VAL A 79 -0.96 1.13 -0.05
CA VAL A 79 -1.95 1.88 0.72
C VAL A 79 -2.53 2.96 -0.18
N ILE A 80 -3.85 3.01 -0.25
CA ILE A 80 -4.58 4.08 -0.92
C ILE A 80 -5.19 4.96 0.16
N MET A 81 -4.83 6.25 0.16
CA MET A 81 -5.39 7.20 1.10
C MET A 81 -6.63 7.85 0.52
N ILE A 82 -7.64 8.08 1.35
CA ILE A 82 -8.85 8.82 0.93
C ILE A 82 -9.09 9.97 1.89
N SER A 83 -9.69 11.06 1.40
CA SER A 83 -9.99 12.22 2.24
C SER A 83 -11.09 13.08 1.65
N GLY A 84 -11.96 13.60 2.52
CA GLY A 84 -12.96 14.58 2.15
C GLY A 84 -12.46 16.02 2.19
N HIS A 85 -11.29 16.23 2.81
CA HIS A 85 -10.70 17.57 2.97
C HIS A 85 -9.27 17.57 2.48
N ALA A 86 -9.09 17.19 1.22
CA ALA A 86 -7.77 17.06 0.65
C ALA A 86 -7.21 18.43 0.28
N THR A 87 -5.98 18.68 0.70
CA THR A 87 -5.17 19.76 0.16
C THR A 87 -4.05 19.13 -0.65
N VAL A 88 -3.47 19.91 -1.56
CA VAL A 88 -2.32 19.44 -2.34
C VAL A 88 -1.18 19.01 -1.39
N GLN A 89 -0.98 19.76 -0.33
CA GLN A 89 0.06 19.48 0.65
C GLN A 89 -0.14 18.12 1.33
N ILE A 90 -1.38 17.82 1.72
CA ILE A 90 -1.70 16.54 2.36
C ILE A 90 -1.49 15.38 1.38
N ALA A 91 -1.93 15.55 0.15
CA ALA A 91 -1.77 14.53 -0.88
C ALA A 91 -0.29 14.26 -1.16
N VAL A 92 0.50 15.31 -1.33
CA VAL A 92 1.95 15.18 -1.55
C VAL A 92 2.63 14.49 -0.37
N GLU A 93 2.26 14.86 0.85
CA GLU A 93 2.80 14.25 2.07
C GLU A 93 2.49 12.76 2.12
N ALA A 94 1.25 12.37 1.83
CA ALA A 94 0.84 10.96 1.83
C ALA A 94 1.66 10.14 0.83
N ILE A 95 1.80 10.64 -0.39
CA ILE A 95 2.58 9.96 -1.43
C ILE A 95 4.05 9.86 -1.02
N ARG A 96 4.61 10.93 -0.48
CA ARG A 96 6.01 10.94 -0.02
C ARG A 96 6.25 9.94 1.11
N LEU A 97 5.26 9.71 1.96
CA LEU A 97 5.35 8.75 3.06
C LEU A 97 5.07 7.32 2.62
N GLY A 98 4.82 7.09 1.34
CA GLY A 98 4.71 5.75 0.80
C GLY A 98 3.33 5.31 0.34
N ALA A 99 2.33 6.19 0.38
CA ALA A 99 1.01 5.86 -0.16
C ALA A 99 1.13 5.61 -1.67
N TYR A 100 0.42 4.61 -2.15
CA TYR A 100 0.39 4.32 -3.59
C TYR A 100 -0.39 5.39 -4.34
N GLU A 101 -1.51 5.81 -3.77
CA GLU A 101 -2.38 6.79 -4.41
C GLU A 101 -3.20 7.53 -3.36
N PHE A 102 -3.75 8.68 -3.77
CA PHE A 102 -4.59 9.53 -2.93
C PHE A 102 -5.88 9.82 -3.68
N ILE A 103 -7.01 9.56 -3.05
CA ILE A 103 -8.33 9.76 -3.65
C ILE A 103 -9.11 10.78 -2.84
N GLU A 104 -9.64 11.79 -3.50
CA GLU A 104 -10.48 12.79 -2.87
C GLU A 104 -11.95 12.36 -2.89
N LYS A 105 -12.65 12.57 -1.81
CA LYS A 105 -14.10 12.36 -1.75
C LYS A 105 -14.82 13.57 -2.34
N PRO A 106 -15.91 13.41 -3.05
CA PRO A 106 -16.54 12.16 -3.45
C PRO A 106 -15.80 11.48 -4.60
N PHE A 107 -15.89 10.16 -4.65
CA PHE A 107 -15.21 9.36 -5.67
C PHE A 107 -16.20 8.46 -6.38
N SER A 108 -15.84 8.01 -7.59
CA SER A 108 -16.64 7.05 -8.34
C SER A 108 -16.19 5.63 -8.02
N LYS A 109 -17.08 4.68 -8.25
CA LYS A 109 -16.79 3.25 -8.16
C LYS A 109 -15.62 2.87 -9.06
N GLU A 110 -15.63 3.38 -10.30
CA GLU A 110 -14.60 3.10 -11.30
C GLU A 110 -13.24 3.57 -10.84
N LYS A 111 -13.17 4.71 -10.20
CA LYS A 111 -11.92 5.26 -9.71
C LYS A 111 -11.33 4.39 -8.61
N ILE A 112 -12.15 3.97 -7.65
CA ILE A 112 -11.71 3.07 -6.57
C ILE A 112 -11.18 1.77 -7.17
N LEU A 113 -11.94 1.14 -8.05
CA LEU A 113 -11.55 -0.15 -8.64
C LEU A 113 -10.30 -0.03 -9.49
N ASN A 114 -10.19 1.05 -10.25
CA ASN A 114 -9.02 1.28 -11.09
C ASN A 114 -7.74 1.36 -10.24
N TYR A 115 -7.77 2.15 -9.17
CA TYR A 115 -6.60 2.31 -8.30
C TYR A 115 -6.30 1.04 -7.52
N VAL A 116 -7.33 0.34 -7.05
CA VAL A 116 -7.14 -0.93 -6.33
C VAL A 116 -6.45 -1.95 -7.24
N ASN A 117 -6.95 -2.12 -8.45
CA ASN A 117 -6.38 -3.09 -9.38
C ASN A 117 -4.95 -2.73 -9.77
N ARG A 118 -4.68 -1.46 -10.01
CA ARG A 118 -3.33 -0.98 -10.34
C ARG A 118 -2.37 -1.20 -9.18
N ALA A 119 -2.81 -0.90 -7.97
CA ALA A 119 -1.98 -1.05 -6.77
C ALA A 119 -1.63 -2.51 -6.52
N LEU A 120 -2.60 -3.41 -6.66
CA LEU A 120 -2.38 -4.83 -6.48
C LEU A 120 -1.45 -5.39 -7.55
N GLU A 121 -1.62 -4.97 -8.79
CA GLU A 121 -0.74 -5.37 -9.89
C GLU A 121 0.69 -4.88 -9.64
N SER A 122 0.86 -3.62 -9.28
CA SER A 122 2.16 -3.05 -8.97
C SER A 122 2.84 -3.79 -7.82
N ALA A 123 2.10 -4.09 -6.76
CA ALA A 123 2.62 -4.83 -5.61
C ALA A 123 3.06 -6.24 -6.01
N SER A 124 2.29 -6.91 -6.85
CA SER A 124 2.61 -8.24 -7.34
C SER A 124 3.90 -8.24 -8.15
N LEU A 125 4.08 -7.25 -9.03
CA LEU A 125 5.29 -7.10 -9.84
C LEU A 125 6.52 -6.81 -8.97
N LYS A 126 6.40 -5.96 -7.98
CA LYS A 126 7.49 -5.68 -7.05
C LYS A 126 7.90 -6.91 -6.25
N LYS A 127 6.93 -7.66 -5.78
CA LYS A 127 7.17 -8.90 -5.04
C LYS A 127 7.90 -9.92 -5.91
N GLU A 128 7.49 -10.07 -7.14
CA GLU A 128 8.11 -10.96 -8.12
C GLU A 128 9.55 -10.54 -8.39
N LYS A 129 9.79 -9.25 -8.58
CA LYS A 129 11.12 -8.69 -8.79
C LYS A 129 12.04 -8.97 -7.61
N ASP A 130 11.57 -8.77 -6.39
CA ASP A 130 12.34 -9.03 -5.19
C ASP A 130 12.73 -10.51 -5.08
N ILE A 131 11.82 -11.40 -5.40
CA ILE A 131 12.07 -12.85 -5.37
C ILE A 131 13.17 -13.20 -6.38
N ILE A 132 13.10 -12.66 -7.59
CA ILE A 132 14.08 -12.90 -8.64
C ILE A 132 15.45 -12.38 -8.22
N GLU A 133 15.52 -11.18 -7.69
CA GLU A 133 16.78 -10.58 -7.23
C GLU A 133 17.41 -11.41 -6.10
N ASN A 134 16.61 -11.86 -5.16
CA ASN A 134 17.08 -12.71 -4.08
C ASN A 134 17.64 -14.05 -4.58
N LYS A 135 16.98 -14.64 -5.56
CA LYS A 135 17.45 -15.89 -6.16
C LYS A 135 18.79 -15.70 -6.87
N LEU A 136 18.93 -14.60 -7.60
CA LEU A 136 20.18 -14.27 -8.27
C LEU A 136 21.32 -14.06 -7.27
N PHE A 137 21.06 -13.33 -6.22
CA PHE A 137 22.01 -13.07 -5.16
C PHE A 137 22.48 -14.39 -4.52
N HIS A 138 21.55 -15.28 -4.21
CA HIS A 138 21.85 -16.60 -3.66
C HIS A 138 22.71 -17.41 -4.60
N SER A 139 22.45 -17.38 -5.88
CA SER A 139 23.26 -18.09 -6.88
C SER A 139 24.70 -17.60 -6.89
N PHE A 140 24.91 -16.29 -6.82
CA PHE A 140 26.24 -15.72 -6.75
C PHE A 140 27.00 -16.12 -5.49
N GLU A 141 26.34 -16.14 -4.35
CA GLU A 141 26.94 -16.59 -3.10
C GLU A 141 27.38 -18.04 -3.17
N LEU A 142 26.55 -18.91 -3.73
CA LEU A 142 26.85 -20.32 -3.83
C LEU A 142 28.06 -20.60 -4.73
N ILE A 143 28.27 -19.76 -5.74
CA ILE A 143 29.44 -19.89 -6.63
C ILE A 143 30.69 -19.33 -5.97
N GLY A 144 30.53 -18.57 -4.90
CA GLY A 144 31.68 -18.04 -4.18
C GLY A 144 32.41 -16.93 -4.87
N LYS A 145 31.74 -16.29 -5.81
CA LYS A 145 32.39 -15.26 -6.59
C LYS A 145 31.78 -13.95 -6.33
N SER A 146 32.10 -13.33 -5.32
CA SER A 146 31.55 -12.26 -5.39
C SER A 146 31.66 -11.14 -4.75
N PRO A 147 32.72 -10.72 -4.22
CA PRO A 147 32.80 -9.49 -3.46
C PRO A 147 32.49 -8.25 -4.28
N ALA A 148 32.76 -8.28 -5.55
CA ALA A 148 32.59 -7.08 -6.35
C ALA A 148 31.17 -6.86 -6.87
N ASN A 149 30.33 -7.85 -6.81
CA ASN A 149 28.96 -7.78 -7.32
C ASN A 149 28.86 -6.98 -8.63
N PRO A 150 29.27 -7.56 -9.74
CA PRO A 150 29.30 -6.84 -11.02
C PRO A 150 27.93 -6.31 -11.44
N PHE A 151 26.88 -6.96 -11.02
CA PHE A 151 25.51 -6.49 -11.27
C PHE A 151 25.24 -5.13 -10.66
N LYS A 152 25.65 -4.96 -9.43
CA LYS A 152 25.45 -3.71 -8.71
C LYS A 152 26.25 -2.58 -9.32
N GLN A 153 27.48 -2.86 -9.73
CA GLN A 153 28.31 -1.88 -10.40
C GLN A 153 27.71 -1.47 -11.74
N ASN A 154 27.22 -2.42 -12.51
CA ASN A 154 26.61 -2.14 -13.80
C ASN A 154 25.37 -1.27 -13.66
N LEU A 155 24.55 -1.55 -12.67
CA LEU A 155 23.35 -0.76 -12.41
C LEU A 155 23.70 0.67 -12.03
N ASN A 156 24.66 0.84 -11.16
CA ASN A 156 25.11 2.16 -10.74
C ASN A 156 25.69 2.95 -11.92
N HIS A 157 26.46 2.28 -12.74
CA HIS A 157 27.05 2.90 -13.92
C HIS A 157 25.97 3.33 -14.91
N ALA A 158 24.99 2.46 -15.17
CA ALA A 158 23.89 2.77 -16.05
C ALA A 158 23.05 3.94 -15.52
N ALA A 159 22.89 4.03 -14.21
CA ALA A 159 22.14 5.12 -13.59
C ALA A 159 22.88 6.45 -13.65
N THR A 160 24.21 6.43 -13.69
CA THR A 160 25.02 7.65 -13.71
C THR A 160 25.39 8.10 -15.12
N THR A 161 25.23 7.25 -16.10
CA THR A 161 25.53 7.60 -17.49
C THR A 161 24.31 8.23 -18.11
N PRO A 162 24.38 9.49 -18.52
CA PRO A 162 23.24 10.16 -19.14
C PRO A 162 22.90 9.57 -20.50
#